data_cddb0b38f9606be1d9ea6f01e239e0cb
#
_entry.id   cddb0b38f9606be1d9ea6f01e239e0cb
#
_cell.length_a   1.000
_cell.length_b   1.000
_cell.length_c   1.000
_cell.angle_alpha   90.00
_cell.angle_beta   90.00
_cell.angle_gamma   90.00
#
_symmetry.space_group_name_H-M   'P 1'
#
loop_
_entity.id
_entity.type
_entity.pdbx_description
1 polymer ?
#
loop_
_entity_poly.entity_id
_entity_poly.type
_entity_poly.pdbx_seq_one_letter_code
_entity_poly.pdbx_strand_id
1 'polypeptide(L)'
;LLLMDATGAYHREMTRNVGTHAQGRVVTPLMRLQDPDYSRIILVSLPEITPVSEAAALQEDLRRAHIEPYAWVINRSLVGSGTHDPLLVRRLSSERAQIARVRQGLAQRLYMLPWQASPPEGLTALAGLVV
;
A
#
# COMPACT_ATOMS: atom_id res chain seq x y z
N LEU A 1 -11.92 4.27 -0.94
CA LEU A 1 -12.28 4.90 -2.23
C LEU A 1 -13.51 5.80 -2.10
N LEU A 2 -14.58 5.41 -1.39
CA LEU A 2 -15.74 6.25 -1.13
C LEU A 2 -15.39 7.61 -0.50
N LEU A 3 -14.38 7.65 0.38
CA LEU A 3 -13.88 8.91 0.98
C LEU A 3 -13.18 9.82 -0.04
N MET A 4 -12.47 9.25 -1.03
CA MET A 4 -11.82 10.02 -2.07
C MET A 4 -12.81 10.57 -3.10
N ASP A 5 -13.88 9.83 -3.39
CA ASP A 5 -14.96 10.25 -4.29
C ASP A 5 -15.81 11.39 -3.66
N ALA A 6 -16.10 11.29 -2.37
CA ALA A 6 -16.75 12.36 -1.61
C ALA A 6 -15.89 13.63 -1.55
N THR A 7 -14.56 13.51 -1.45
CA THR A 7 -13.63 14.64 -1.45
C THR A 7 -13.57 15.31 -2.83
N GLY A 8 -13.66 14.54 -3.91
CA GLY A 8 -13.72 15.05 -5.28
C GLY A 8 -15.03 15.80 -5.58
N ALA A 9 -16.18 15.31 -5.06
CA ALA A 9 -17.47 15.99 -5.16
C ALA A 9 -17.48 17.30 -4.36
N TYR A 10 -16.96 17.28 -3.14
CA TYR A 10 -16.84 18.46 -2.28
C TYR A 10 -15.93 19.53 -2.90
N HIS A 11 -14.84 19.11 -3.55
CA HIS A 11 -13.94 20.01 -4.23
C HIS A 11 -14.61 20.71 -5.43
N ARG A 12 -15.39 19.99 -6.24
CA ARG A 12 -16.16 20.59 -7.35
C ARG A 12 -17.18 21.60 -6.87
N GLU A 13 -17.82 21.35 -5.73
CA GLU A 13 -18.79 22.26 -5.13
C GLU A 13 -18.09 23.51 -4.55
N MET A 14 -16.97 23.36 -3.86
CA MET A 14 -16.19 24.47 -3.32
C MET A 14 -15.64 25.39 -4.42
N THR A 15 -15.11 24.83 -5.52
CA THR A 15 -14.61 25.63 -6.64
C THR A 15 -15.72 26.35 -7.41
N ARG A 16 -16.95 25.85 -7.37
CA ARG A 16 -18.12 26.51 -7.96
C ARG A 16 -18.60 27.71 -7.13
N ASN A 17 -18.46 27.65 -5.81
CA ASN A 17 -18.97 28.66 -4.88
C ASN A 17 -17.95 29.73 -4.47
N VAL A 18 -16.65 29.54 -4.74
CA VAL A 18 -15.61 30.56 -4.52
C VAL A 18 -15.48 31.40 -5.78
N GLY A 19 -16.47 32.25 -6.00
CA GLY A 19 -16.38 33.35 -6.95
C GLY A 19 -15.28 34.34 -6.55
N THR A 20 -14.28 34.47 -7.40
CA THR A 20 -13.53 35.69 -7.76
C THR A 20 -12.69 36.46 -6.73
N HIS A 21 -12.42 36.01 -5.50
CA HIS A 21 -11.52 36.77 -4.61
C HIS A 21 -10.61 35.92 -3.73
N ALA A 22 -9.73 35.08 -4.32
CA ALA A 22 -8.52 34.68 -3.65
C ALA A 22 -7.52 34.12 -4.68
N GLN A 23 -6.51 34.87 -5.04
CA GLN A 23 -5.33 34.43 -5.81
C GLN A 23 -4.39 33.56 -4.96
N GLY A 24 -4.92 32.68 -4.13
CA GLY A 24 -4.19 31.62 -3.43
C GLY A 24 -4.59 30.28 -4.02
N ARG A 25 -3.62 29.55 -4.60
CA ARG A 25 -3.84 28.19 -5.08
C ARG A 25 -4.27 27.32 -3.91
N VAL A 26 -5.59 27.02 -3.80
CA VAL A 26 -6.14 26.16 -2.75
C VAL A 26 -5.62 24.74 -2.98
N VAL A 27 -4.71 24.29 -2.14
CA VAL A 27 -4.19 22.91 -2.16
C VAL A 27 -5.18 22.03 -1.45
N THR A 28 -5.80 21.11 -2.19
CA THR A 28 -6.77 20.14 -1.63
C THR A 28 -6.06 18.92 -1.04
N PRO A 29 -6.71 18.17 -0.12
CA PRO A 29 -6.17 16.89 0.36
C PRO A 29 -5.84 15.91 -0.77
N LEU A 30 -6.67 15.84 -1.81
CA LEU A 30 -6.40 14.99 -2.97
C LEU A 30 -5.12 15.41 -3.71
N MET A 31 -4.93 16.70 -3.93
CA MET A 31 -3.69 17.19 -4.56
C MET A 31 -2.44 16.84 -3.76
N ARG A 32 -2.53 16.81 -2.41
CA ARG A 32 -1.44 16.37 -1.55
C ARG A 32 -1.17 14.87 -1.65
N LEU A 33 -2.21 14.05 -1.81
CA LEU A 33 -2.06 12.61 -2.02
C LEU A 33 -1.47 12.27 -3.39
N GLN A 34 -1.75 13.11 -4.40
CA GLN A 34 -1.21 12.98 -5.76
C GLN A 34 0.23 13.47 -5.89
N ASP A 35 0.70 14.27 -4.95
CA ASP A 35 2.05 14.83 -4.95
C ASP A 35 3.04 13.82 -4.35
N PRO A 36 3.94 13.22 -5.17
CA PRO A 36 4.89 12.21 -4.72
C PRO A 36 5.98 12.78 -3.80
N ASP A 37 6.21 14.09 -3.81
CA ASP A 37 7.15 14.74 -2.91
C ASP A 37 6.54 15.00 -1.53
N TYR A 38 5.20 15.09 -1.47
CA TYR A 38 4.47 15.29 -0.23
C TYR A 38 3.97 13.99 0.40
N SER A 39 3.47 13.05 -0.41
CA SER A 39 2.84 11.80 0.07
C SER A 39 3.43 10.58 -0.60
N ARG A 40 3.65 9.52 0.18
CA ARG A 40 4.05 8.20 -0.32
C ARG A 40 3.05 7.16 0.13
N ILE A 41 2.32 6.61 -0.82
CA ILE A 41 1.35 5.54 -0.56
C ILE A 41 2.07 4.20 -0.62
N ILE A 42 1.92 3.40 0.43
CA ILE A 42 2.46 2.05 0.52
C ILE A 42 1.30 1.07 0.59
N LEU A 43 1.29 0.08 -0.30
CA LEU A 43 0.34 -1.02 -0.27
C LEU A 43 0.89 -2.14 0.60
N VAL A 44 0.15 -2.49 1.65
CA VAL A 44 0.54 -3.59 2.56
C VAL A 44 -0.41 -4.76 2.33
N SER A 45 0.15 -5.93 2.07
CA SER A 45 -0.62 -7.15 1.81
C SER A 45 -0.02 -8.35 2.53
N LEU A 46 -0.85 -9.34 2.83
CA LEU A 46 -0.38 -10.68 3.15
C LEU A 46 0.00 -11.42 1.86
N PRO A 47 0.92 -12.40 1.91
CA PRO A 47 1.35 -13.18 0.74
C PRO A 47 0.33 -14.27 0.36
N GLU A 48 -0.93 -13.93 0.26
CA GLU A 48 -2.05 -14.81 -0.03
C GLU A 48 -2.81 -14.33 -1.28
N ILE A 49 -3.52 -15.23 -1.96
CA ILE A 49 -4.16 -14.94 -3.24
C ILE A 49 -5.14 -13.77 -3.13
N THR A 50 -6.04 -13.82 -2.15
CA THR A 50 -7.09 -12.80 -1.98
C THR A 50 -6.51 -11.44 -1.58
N PRO A 51 -5.69 -11.30 -0.51
CA PRO A 51 -5.11 -10.00 -0.16
C PRO A 51 -4.26 -9.38 -1.27
N VAL A 52 -3.48 -10.18 -2.01
CA VAL A 52 -2.68 -9.67 -3.14
C VAL A 52 -3.59 -9.20 -4.27
N SER A 53 -4.69 -9.90 -4.55
CA SER A 53 -5.63 -9.50 -5.60
C SER A 53 -6.40 -8.23 -5.23
N GLU A 54 -6.82 -8.10 -3.97
CA GLU A 54 -7.47 -6.88 -3.46
C GLU A 54 -6.54 -5.68 -3.50
N ALA A 55 -5.29 -5.86 -3.07
CA ALA A 55 -4.29 -4.80 -3.13
C ALA A 55 -3.94 -4.40 -4.57
N ALA A 56 -3.94 -5.37 -5.51
CA ALA A 56 -3.76 -5.08 -6.94
C ALA A 56 -4.94 -4.27 -7.51
N ALA A 57 -6.17 -4.62 -7.14
CA ALA A 57 -7.35 -3.83 -7.53
C ALA A 57 -7.30 -2.41 -6.95
N LEU A 58 -6.90 -2.28 -5.68
CA LEU A 58 -6.70 -0.96 -5.05
C LEU A 58 -5.62 -0.15 -5.77
N GLN A 59 -4.52 -0.78 -6.22
CA GLN A 59 -3.49 -0.12 -7.01
C GLN A 59 -4.05 0.50 -8.28
N GLU A 60 -4.90 -0.25 -9.01
CA GLU A 60 -5.53 0.26 -10.22
C GLU A 60 -6.50 1.44 -9.93
N ASP A 61 -7.20 1.37 -8.80
CA ASP A 61 -8.05 2.47 -8.35
C ASP A 61 -7.24 3.73 -7.99
N LEU A 62 -6.09 3.57 -7.32
CA LEU A 62 -5.18 4.67 -7.01
C LEU A 62 -4.61 5.28 -8.29
N ARG A 63 -4.20 4.46 -9.26
CA ARG A 63 -3.70 4.92 -10.56
C ARG A 63 -4.75 5.71 -11.35
N ARG A 64 -6.01 5.28 -11.32
CA ARG A 64 -7.13 6.05 -11.90
C ARG A 64 -7.33 7.40 -11.22
N ALA A 65 -6.98 7.52 -9.95
CA ALA A 65 -6.96 8.78 -9.22
C ALA A 65 -5.64 9.57 -9.37
N HIS A 66 -4.75 9.17 -10.30
CA HIS A 66 -3.42 9.75 -10.52
C HIS A 66 -2.50 9.67 -9.29
N ILE A 67 -2.62 8.57 -8.53
CA ILE A 67 -1.76 8.25 -7.40
C ILE A 67 -0.99 6.97 -7.73
N GLU A 68 0.32 7.07 -7.91
CA GLU A 68 1.16 5.87 -8.09
C GLU A 68 1.68 5.41 -6.72
N PRO A 69 1.41 4.15 -6.31
CA PRO A 69 1.95 3.61 -5.07
C PRO A 69 3.49 3.61 -5.08
N TYR A 70 4.07 4.11 -4.01
CA TYR A 70 5.52 4.19 -3.85
C TYR A 70 6.16 2.81 -3.73
N ALA A 71 5.51 1.90 -2.97
CA ALA A 71 6.02 0.58 -2.69
C ALA A 71 4.91 -0.40 -2.32
N TRP A 72 5.23 -1.69 -2.42
CA TRP A 72 4.50 -2.79 -1.80
C TRP A 72 5.27 -3.33 -0.60
N VAL A 73 4.55 -3.72 0.43
CA VAL A 73 5.07 -4.44 1.60
C VAL A 73 4.29 -5.74 1.72
N ILE A 74 4.98 -6.86 1.58
CA ILE A 74 4.43 -8.17 1.94
C ILE A 74 4.70 -8.40 3.41
N ASN A 75 3.63 -8.44 4.20
CA ASN A 75 3.70 -8.60 5.63
C ASN A 75 3.52 -10.07 6.06
N ARG A 76 4.14 -10.46 7.18
CA ARG A 76 4.04 -11.80 7.78
C ARG A 76 4.46 -12.93 6.85
N SER A 77 5.53 -12.72 6.07
CA SER A 77 6.07 -13.73 5.16
C SER A 77 6.77 -14.85 5.92
N LEU A 78 6.50 -16.10 5.52
CA LEU A 78 7.23 -17.28 6.01
C LEU A 78 8.55 -17.51 5.26
N VAL A 79 8.82 -16.72 4.21
CA VAL A 79 10.09 -16.81 3.47
C VAL A 79 11.25 -16.49 4.40
N GLY A 80 12.20 -17.41 4.51
CA GLY A 80 13.32 -17.28 5.44
C GLY A 80 13.09 -17.84 6.84
N SER A 81 11.87 -18.34 7.16
CA SER A 81 11.58 -18.94 8.47
C SER A 81 12.33 -20.24 8.77
N GLY A 82 12.86 -20.91 7.72
CA GLY A 82 13.52 -22.22 7.87
C GLY A 82 12.58 -23.34 8.33
N THR A 83 11.27 -23.17 8.22
CA THR A 83 10.30 -24.17 8.69
C THR A 83 10.40 -25.49 7.94
N HIS A 84 10.29 -26.59 8.67
CA HIS A 84 10.18 -27.96 8.14
C HIS A 84 8.77 -28.56 8.34
N ASP A 85 7.85 -27.82 8.94
CA ASP A 85 6.48 -28.26 9.09
C ASP A 85 5.81 -28.45 7.72
N PRO A 86 5.20 -29.64 7.41
CA PRO A 86 4.65 -29.93 6.10
C PRO A 86 3.52 -28.98 5.68
N LEU A 87 2.71 -28.47 6.61
CA LEU A 87 1.63 -27.52 6.33
C LEU A 87 2.21 -26.15 5.99
N LEU A 88 3.20 -25.69 6.75
CA LEU A 88 3.86 -24.41 6.51
C LEU A 88 4.70 -24.44 5.23
N VAL A 89 5.32 -25.58 4.89
CA VAL A 89 6.03 -25.75 3.61
C VAL A 89 5.07 -25.64 2.42
N ARG A 90 3.86 -26.23 2.50
CA ARG A 90 2.84 -26.06 1.46
C ARG A 90 2.39 -24.60 1.33
N ARG A 91 2.14 -23.94 2.46
CA ARG A 91 1.80 -22.52 2.49
C ARG A 91 2.92 -21.66 1.88
N LEU A 92 4.17 -21.95 2.21
CA LEU A 92 5.34 -21.26 1.67
C LEU A 92 5.43 -21.34 0.14
N SER A 93 5.04 -22.48 -0.45
CA SER A 93 4.98 -22.62 -1.91
C SER A 93 3.96 -21.65 -2.54
N SER A 94 2.75 -21.59 -1.99
CA SER A 94 1.71 -20.63 -2.44
C SER A 94 2.15 -19.18 -2.24
N GLU A 95 2.76 -18.88 -1.11
CA GLU A 95 3.29 -17.57 -0.77
C GLU A 95 4.33 -17.09 -1.78
N ARG A 96 5.30 -17.95 -2.13
CA ARG A 96 6.32 -17.64 -3.14
C ARG A 96 5.72 -17.28 -4.50
N ALA A 97 4.64 -17.94 -4.90
CA ALA A 97 3.93 -17.63 -6.14
C ALA A 97 3.32 -16.21 -6.10
N GLN A 98 2.71 -15.82 -4.97
CA GLN A 98 2.15 -14.47 -4.82
C GLN A 98 3.24 -13.39 -4.74
N ILE A 99 4.33 -13.66 -4.03
CA ILE A 99 5.49 -12.74 -3.98
C ILE A 99 6.08 -12.54 -5.39
N ALA A 100 6.22 -13.62 -6.16
CA ALA A 100 6.68 -13.54 -7.54
C ALA A 100 5.74 -12.70 -8.40
N ARG A 101 4.42 -12.89 -8.27
CA ARG A 101 3.39 -12.08 -8.97
C ARG A 101 3.55 -10.59 -8.66
N VAL A 102 3.69 -10.23 -7.39
CA VAL A 102 3.88 -8.84 -6.99
C VAL A 102 5.19 -8.27 -7.55
N ARG A 103 6.28 -9.01 -7.43
CA ARG A 103 7.61 -8.58 -7.88
C ARG A 103 7.69 -8.35 -9.38
N GLN A 104 7.06 -9.22 -10.18
CA GLN A 104 7.20 -9.22 -11.63
C GLN A 104 6.20 -8.30 -12.34
N GLY A 105 5.02 -8.06 -11.74
CA GLY A 105 3.94 -7.39 -12.46
C GLY A 105 3.27 -6.21 -11.74
N LEU A 106 3.45 -6.06 -10.44
CA LEU A 106 2.69 -5.07 -9.67
C LEU A 106 3.58 -3.99 -9.02
N ALA A 107 4.65 -4.38 -8.37
CA ALA A 107 5.46 -3.49 -7.55
C ALA A 107 6.70 -2.96 -8.27
N GLN A 108 6.93 -1.64 -8.22
CA GLN A 108 8.22 -1.05 -8.56
C GLN A 108 9.25 -1.26 -7.44
N ARG A 109 8.79 -1.21 -6.18
CA ARG A 109 9.57 -1.47 -4.97
C ARG A 109 8.81 -2.45 -4.11
N LEU A 110 9.47 -3.56 -3.74
CA LEU A 110 8.89 -4.61 -2.92
C LEU A 110 9.75 -4.82 -1.67
N TYR A 111 9.12 -4.65 -0.52
CA TYR A 111 9.70 -4.98 0.79
C TYR A 111 8.97 -6.17 1.39
N MET A 112 9.67 -6.95 2.19
CA MET A 112 9.10 -8.12 2.87
C MET A 112 9.36 -8.01 4.38
N LEU A 113 8.31 -8.19 5.17
CA LEU A 113 8.41 -8.31 6.62
C LEU A 113 8.18 -9.76 7.00
N PRO A 114 9.15 -10.40 7.69
CA PRO A 114 9.01 -11.78 8.09
C PRO A 114 7.92 -11.95 9.14
N TRP A 115 7.36 -13.14 9.20
CA TRP A 115 6.48 -13.53 10.28
C TRP A 115 7.26 -13.48 11.62
N GLN A 116 6.65 -12.90 12.63
CA GLN A 116 7.21 -12.78 13.97
C GLN A 116 6.40 -13.64 14.95
N ALA A 117 7.07 -14.42 15.79
CA ALA A 117 6.41 -15.21 16.84
C ALA A 117 5.76 -14.32 17.89
N SER A 118 6.38 -13.17 18.16
CA SER A 118 5.84 -12.14 19.05
C SER A 118 5.68 -10.84 18.28
N PRO A 119 4.54 -10.12 18.42
CA PRO A 119 4.38 -8.83 17.77
C PRO A 119 5.50 -7.87 18.19
N PRO A 120 6.10 -7.13 17.26
CA PRO A 120 7.09 -6.11 17.61
C PRO A 120 6.38 -4.92 18.24
N GLU A 121 6.72 -4.61 19.51
CA GLU A 121 6.18 -3.49 20.26
C GLU A 121 7.27 -2.48 20.59
N GLY A 122 6.95 -1.20 20.43
CA GLY A 122 7.85 -0.09 20.71
C GLY A 122 8.92 0.15 19.66
N LEU A 123 9.62 1.27 19.78
CA LEU A 123 10.56 1.78 18.78
C LEU A 123 11.71 0.81 18.46
N THR A 124 12.27 0.19 19.50
CA THR A 124 13.44 -0.71 19.36
C THR A 124 13.07 -1.97 18.55
N ALA A 125 11.93 -2.60 18.88
CA ALA A 125 11.48 -3.80 18.18
C ALA A 125 11.04 -3.49 16.75
N LEU A 126 10.39 -2.35 16.51
CA LEU A 126 10.00 -1.88 15.17
C LEU A 126 11.22 -1.52 14.32
N ALA A 127 12.24 -0.88 14.89
CA ALA A 127 13.48 -0.58 14.19
C ALA A 127 14.22 -1.86 13.73
N GLY A 128 14.12 -2.94 14.49
CA GLY A 128 14.69 -4.24 14.12
C GLY A 128 14.00 -4.95 12.93
N LEU A 129 12.85 -4.44 12.44
CA LEU A 129 12.19 -4.95 11.23
C LEU A 129 12.83 -4.42 9.95
N VAL A 130 13.58 -3.33 10.06
CA VAL A 130 14.23 -2.67 8.92
C VAL A 130 15.70 -3.08 8.94
N VAL A 131 16.01 -4.15 8.23
CA VAL A 131 17.40 -4.63 8.03
C VAL A 131 17.73 -4.48 6.55
#